data_88ca1587f01330a96de77178c4886e07
#
_entry.id   88ca1587f01330a96de77178c4886e07
#
_cell.length_a   1.000
_cell.length_b   1.000
_cell.length_c   1.000
_cell.angle_alpha   90.00
_cell.angle_beta   90.00
_cell.angle_gamma   90.00
#
_symmetry.space_group_name_H-M   'P 1'
#
loop_
_entity.id
_entity.type
_entity.pdbx_description
1 polymer ?
#
loop_
_entity_poly.entity_id
_entity_poly.type
_entity_poly.pdbx_seq_one_letter_code
_entity_poly.pdbx_strand_id
1 'polypeptide(L)'
;TNSSRKGNVSEIKMENILNKCFPSATIENTTGNAHCGDFLVNYKSSITSKTIPIMVENKCYKNNVREEEVVKFISDVKFTDNHGIFFSQTSGIATKNNFDIDFEDNKVLIYLHNVNYDENLIISAFRIMEVIISKINLSEVGSNISEEKLEAVKNELLEFFIEKDKLIKDANEIISLIKKNLIKKLDRMKFPTMASLVNVSISNTGGEHVCEICADSFASKSALGSHKKKHNNE
;
A
#
# COMPACT_ATOMS: atom_id res chain seq x y z
N THR A 1 -14.09 7.64 20.60
CA THR A 1 -13.96 6.18 20.88
C THR A 1 -13.69 5.33 19.63
N ASN A 2 -14.18 5.72 18.44
CA ASN A 2 -13.92 4.95 17.20
C ASN A 2 -12.58 5.30 16.53
N SER A 3 -12.07 6.50 16.66
CA SER A 3 -10.78 6.93 16.07
C SER A 3 -9.59 6.32 16.78
N SER A 4 -9.59 6.28 18.12
CA SER A 4 -8.52 5.67 18.93
C SER A 4 -8.39 4.15 18.65
N ARG A 5 -9.52 3.43 18.49
CA ARG A 5 -9.49 2.01 18.11
C ARG A 5 -8.92 1.78 16.71
N LYS A 6 -9.24 2.66 15.76
CA LYS A 6 -8.69 2.56 14.39
C LYS A 6 -7.20 2.87 14.35
N GLY A 7 -6.74 3.84 15.14
CA GLY A 7 -5.32 4.12 15.30
C GLY A 7 -4.56 2.89 15.78
N ASN A 8 -4.98 2.30 16.89
CA ASN A 8 -4.34 1.12 17.47
C ASN A 8 -4.30 -0.08 16.49
N VAL A 9 -5.39 -0.36 15.76
CA VAL A 9 -5.40 -1.43 14.73
C VAL A 9 -4.43 -1.14 13.59
N SER A 10 -4.33 0.13 13.15
CA SER A 10 -3.40 0.56 12.12
C SER A 10 -1.95 0.39 12.55
N GLU A 11 -1.63 0.76 13.79
CA GLU A 11 -0.31 0.62 14.39
C GLU A 11 0.11 -0.85 14.50
N ILE A 12 -0.73 -1.70 15.08
CA ILE A 12 -0.47 -3.16 15.18
C ILE A 12 -0.22 -3.77 13.79
N LYS A 13 -1.02 -3.38 12.80
CA LYS A 13 -0.83 -3.88 11.43
C LYS A 13 0.50 -3.43 10.84
N MET A 14 0.86 -2.16 11.03
CA MET A 14 2.13 -1.62 10.54
C MET A 14 3.33 -2.27 11.23
N GLU A 15 3.28 -2.46 12.55
CA GLU A 15 4.31 -3.15 13.32
C GLU A 15 4.57 -4.58 12.80
N ASN A 16 3.50 -5.34 12.55
CA ASN A 16 3.61 -6.68 11.98
C ASN A 16 4.26 -6.69 10.60
N ILE A 17 3.93 -5.72 9.76
CA ILE A 17 4.51 -5.59 8.42
C ILE A 17 5.99 -5.21 8.51
N LEU A 18 6.34 -4.23 9.34
CA LEU A 18 7.74 -3.84 9.54
C LEU A 18 8.59 -5.02 10.02
N ASN A 19 8.12 -5.78 11.02
CA ASN A 19 8.80 -6.97 11.52
C ASN A 19 8.95 -8.05 10.44
N LYS A 20 7.93 -8.24 9.61
CA LYS A 20 7.97 -9.19 8.49
C LYS A 20 8.94 -8.77 7.39
N CYS A 21 8.90 -7.49 7.00
CA CYS A 21 9.71 -6.96 5.90
C CYS A 21 11.19 -6.80 6.29
N PHE A 22 11.48 -6.53 7.56
CA PHE A 22 12.81 -6.21 8.04
C PHE A 22 13.22 -7.06 9.26
N PRO A 23 13.36 -8.40 9.09
CA PRO A 23 13.62 -9.31 10.20
C PRO A 23 15.00 -9.10 10.87
N SER A 24 15.91 -8.36 10.22
CA SER A 24 17.22 -8.01 10.77
C SER A 24 17.25 -6.64 11.45
N ALA A 25 16.16 -5.87 11.38
CA ALA A 25 16.04 -4.57 12.05
C ALA A 25 15.50 -4.74 13.47
N THR A 26 15.80 -3.80 14.35
CA THR A 26 15.10 -3.64 15.62
C THR A 26 13.99 -2.62 15.43
N ILE A 27 12.76 -2.99 15.74
CA ILE A 27 11.59 -2.14 15.61
C ILE A 27 11.03 -1.85 17.01
N GLU A 28 10.97 -0.57 17.35
CA GLU A 28 10.46 -0.09 18.62
C GLU A 28 9.16 0.68 18.37
N ASN A 29 8.10 0.32 19.07
CA ASN A 29 6.86 1.08 19.07
C ASN A 29 7.05 2.29 19.98
N THR A 30 6.96 3.49 19.40
CA THR A 30 7.21 4.77 20.07
C THR A 30 5.94 5.61 20.24
N THR A 31 4.78 5.09 19.90
CA THR A 31 3.48 5.81 19.91
C THR A 31 3.17 6.51 21.24
N GLY A 32 3.68 6.01 22.35
CA GLY A 32 3.51 6.64 23.68
C GLY A 32 4.51 7.75 24.01
N ASN A 33 5.53 7.94 23.17
CA ASN A 33 6.62 8.88 23.42
C ASN A 33 6.41 10.18 22.63
N ALA A 34 6.52 11.32 23.28
CA ALA A 34 6.43 12.60 22.60
C ALA A 34 7.59 12.77 21.61
N HIS A 35 7.29 13.30 20.43
CA HIS A 35 8.27 13.62 19.39
C HIS A 35 9.06 12.42 18.81
N CYS A 36 8.52 11.20 18.86
CA CYS A 36 9.23 10.01 18.41
C CYS A 36 8.57 9.30 17.21
N GLY A 37 7.47 9.84 16.67
CA GLY A 37 6.66 9.16 15.68
C GLY A 37 5.98 7.91 16.23
N ASP A 38 5.50 7.04 15.35
CA ASP A 38 4.83 5.80 15.75
C ASP A 38 5.83 4.64 15.97
N PHE A 39 6.91 4.59 15.19
CA PHE A 39 7.95 3.57 15.30
C PHE A 39 9.34 4.14 15.08
N LEU A 40 10.33 3.60 15.81
CA LEU A 40 11.74 3.73 15.50
C LEU A 40 12.24 2.41 14.92
N VAL A 41 12.70 2.43 13.67
CA VAL A 41 13.25 1.28 12.97
C VAL A 41 14.76 1.44 12.85
N ASN A 42 15.51 0.65 13.59
CA ASN A 42 16.96 0.56 13.46
C ASN A 42 17.29 -0.36 12.28
N TYR A 43 17.25 0.23 11.06
CA TYR A 43 17.40 -0.46 9.79
C TYR A 43 18.84 -0.82 9.53
N LYS A 44 19.12 -2.10 9.27
CA LYS A 44 20.47 -2.58 8.95
C LYS A 44 20.74 -2.43 7.46
N SER A 45 21.61 -1.49 7.11
CA SER A 45 21.96 -1.22 5.71
C SER A 45 22.72 -2.40 5.09
N SER A 46 22.25 -2.82 3.92
CA SER A 46 22.94 -3.82 3.10
C SER A 46 24.10 -3.23 2.30
N ILE A 47 24.10 -1.90 2.11
CA ILE A 47 25.12 -1.18 1.32
C ILE A 47 26.32 -0.82 2.19
N THR A 48 26.07 -0.29 3.40
CA THR A 48 27.13 0.25 4.26
C THR A 48 27.42 -0.64 5.47
N SER A 49 26.61 -1.68 5.70
CA SER A 49 26.63 -2.51 6.92
C SER A 49 26.42 -1.74 8.23
N LYS A 50 26.07 -0.45 8.16
CA LYS A 50 25.73 0.39 9.31
C LYS A 50 24.26 0.27 9.65
N THR A 51 23.91 0.55 10.89
CA THR A 51 22.52 0.71 11.32
C THR A 51 22.10 2.16 11.06
N ILE A 52 20.95 2.31 10.41
CA ILE A 52 20.33 3.59 10.09
C ILE A 52 19.06 3.72 10.94
N PRO A 53 19.00 4.67 11.89
CA PRO A 53 17.78 4.93 12.64
C PRO A 53 16.79 5.69 11.77
N ILE A 54 15.59 5.13 11.60
CA ILE A 54 14.52 5.68 10.77
C ILE A 54 13.26 5.80 11.61
N MET A 55 12.78 7.02 11.78
CA MET A 55 11.49 7.30 12.38
C MET A 55 10.38 7.06 11.37
N VAL A 56 9.36 6.31 11.75
CA VAL A 56 8.20 6.01 10.91
C VAL A 56 6.96 6.63 11.53
N GLU A 57 6.25 7.43 10.73
CA GLU A 57 4.91 7.95 11.02
C GLU A 57 3.89 7.25 10.14
N ASN A 58 2.78 6.75 10.71
CA ASN A 58 1.77 5.97 10.02
C ASN A 58 0.36 6.53 10.25
N LYS A 59 -0.26 7.08 9.22
CA LYS A 59 -1.61 7.64 9.28
C LYS A 59 -2.60 6.86 8.43
N CYS A 60 -3.77 6.57 9.01
CA CYS A 60 -4.86 5.88 8.32
C CYS A 60 -6.13 6.74 8.37
N TYR A 61 -6.14 7.83 7.59
CA TYR A 61 -7.24 8.78 7.50
C TYR A 61 -8.04 8.57 6.22
N LYS A 62 -9.37 8.80 6.27
CA LYS A 62 -10.23 8.76 5.08
C LYS A 62 -9.97 9.95 4.13
N ASN A 63 -9.66 11.12 4.70
CA ASN A 63 -9.33 12.33 3.96
C ASN A 63 -7.81 12.52 4.00
N ASN A 64 -7.29 13.40 3.15
CA ASN A 64 -5.87 13.72 3.14
C ASN A 64 -5.36 14.07 4.53
N VAL A 65 -4.17 13.59 4.84
CA VAL A 65 -3.43 13.98 6.02
C VAL A 65 -3.20 15.49 5.97
N ARG A 66 -3.45 16.18 7.07
CA ARG A 66 -3.37 17.63 7.13
C ARG A 66 -1.91 18.11 7.18
N GLU A 67 -1.71 19.35 6.79
CA GLU A 67 -0.41 19.99 6.82
C GLU A 67 0.20 20.04 8.23
N GLU A 68 -0.62 20.21 9.28
CA GLU A 68 -0.14 20.22 10.66
C GLU A 68 0.56 18.91 11.06
N GLU A 69 0.10 17.77 10.53
CA GLU A 69 0.75 16.47 10.76
C GLU A 69 2.11 16.39 10.05
N VAL A 70 2.23 17.02 8.87
CA VAL A 70 3.51 17.10 8.14
C VAL A 70 4.50 17.97 8.90
N VAL A 71 4.07 19.16 9.34
CA VAL A 71 4.90 20.07 10.15
C VAL A 71 5.34 19.41 11.44
N LYS A 72 4.43 18.68 12.13
CA LYS A 72 4.77 17.93 13.32
C LYS A 72 5.83 16.86 13.03
N PHE A 73 5.64 16.06 11.98
CA PHE A 73 6.60 15.03 11.57
C PHE A 73 7.99 15.59 11.29
N ILE A 74 8.11 16.71 10.57
CA ILE A 74 9.38 17.38 10.32
C ILE A 74 10.03 17.83 11.64
N SER A 75 9.25 18.40 12.56
CA SER A 75 9.72 18.80 13.87
C SER A 75 10.23 17.61 14.70
N ASP A 76 9.51 16.50 14.66
CA ASP A 76 9.87 15.28 15.37
C ASP A 76 11.15 14.63 14.78
N VAL A 77 11.33 14.65 13.45
CA VAL A 77 12.58 14.25 12.78
C VAL A 77 13.76 15.09 13.25
N LYS A 78 13.61 16.42 13.30
CA LYS A 78 14.66 17.32 13.78
C LYS A 78 15.00 17.08 15.25
N PHE A 79 13.97 16.85 16.08
CA PHE A 79 14.14 16.61 17.50
C PHE A 79 14.91 15.32 17.80
N THR A 80 14.56 14.23 17.07
CA THR A 80 15.18 12.91 17.27
C THR A 80 16.49 12.73 16.52
N ASP A 81 16.84 13.63 15.61
CA ASP A 81 18.01 13.54 14.72
C ASP A 81 18.04 12.25 13.88
N ASN A 82 16.87 11.72 13.53
CA ASN A 82 16.70 10.51 12.73
C ASN A 82 16.29 10.83 11.28
N HIS A 83 16.45 9.89 10.35
CA HIS A 83 15.75 9.96 9.06
C HIS A 83 14.26 9.67 9.28
N GLY A 84 13.38 10.06 8.34
CA GLY A 84 11.94 9.92 8.52
C GLY A 84 11.20 9.33 7.32
N ILE A 85 10.24 8.42 7.56
CA ILE A 85 9.30 7.96 6.54
C ILE A 85 7.87 8.19 7.04
N PHE A 86 7.08 8.89 6.23
CA PHE A 86 5.67 9.18 6.51
C PHE A 86 4.78 8.34 5.58
N PHE A 87 4.03 7.40 6.14
CA PHE A 87 3.06 6.58 5.42
C PHE A 87 1.63 7.09 5.63
N SER A 88 0.94 7.45 4.55
CA SER A 88 -0.51 7.60 4.54
C SER A 88 -1.13 6.36 3.91
N GLN A 89 -1.93 5.61 4.68
CA GLN A 89 -2.42 4.30 4.27
C GLN A 89 -3.54 4.38 3.24
N THR A 90 -4.48 5.32 3.40
CA THR A 90 -5.74 5.34 2.62
C THR A 90 -6.05 6.69 1.99
N SER A 91 -5.11 7.62 2.03
CA SER A 91 -5.31 9.00 1.52
C SER A 91 -4.01 9.63 1.06
N GLY A 92 -4.09 10.82 0.48
CA GLY A 92 -2.93 11.66 0.21
C GLY A 92 -2.40 12.37 1.46
N ILE A 93 -1.30 13.09 1.31
CA ILE A 93 -0.68 13.95 2.31
C ILE A 93 -0.73 15.38 1.76
N ALA A 94 -1.23 16.33 2.55
CA ALA A 94 -1.28 17.73 2.13
C ALA A 94 0.12 18.28 1.86
N THR A 95 0.25 19.12 0.86
CA THR A 95 1.52 19.79 0.46
C THR A 95 2.63 18.88 -0.02
N LYS A 96 2.39 17.57 -0.11
CA LYS A 96 3.37 16.59 -0.61
C LYS A 96 2.84 15.83 -1.82
N ASN A 97 3.74 15.44 -2.72
CA ASN A 97 3.44 14.51 -3.79
C ASN A 97 3.56 13.06 -3.29
N ASN A 98 3.03 12.11 -4.07
CA ASN A 98 3.28 10.72 -3.75
C ASN A 98 4.75 10.39 -4.00
N PHE A 99 5.38 9.74 -3.04
CA PHE A 99 6.81 9.45 -3.04
C PHE A 99 7.69 10.69 -3.04
N ASP A 100 7.26 11.77 -2.37
CA ASP A 100 8.07 12.97 -2.20
C ASP A 100 9.27 12.73 -1.29
N ILE A 101 10.40 13.37 -1.60
CA ILE A 101 11.65 13.24 -0.86
C ILE A 101 12.15 14.63 -0.50
N ASP A 102 12.24 14.88 0.80
CA ASP A 102 12.77 16.13 1.34
C ASP A 102 14.08 15.91 2.11
N PHE A 103 14.76 17.00 2.31
CA PHE A 103 15.99 17.07 3.12
C PHE A 103 15.83 18.13 4.20
N GLU A 104 16.01 17.72 5.45
CA GLU A 104 15.96 18.60 6.60
C GLU A 104 17.17 18.33 7.49
N ASP A 105 18.05 19.31 7.65
CA ASP A 105 19.24 19.21 8.50
C ASP A 105 20.07 17.92 8.25
N ASN A 106 20.35 17.61 6.97
CA ASN A 106 21.01 16.38 6.51
C ASN A 106 20.24 15.08 6.75
N LYS A 107 18.96 15.16 7.11
CA LYS A 107 18.08 13.99 7.20
C LYS A 107 17.24 13.85 5.93
N VAL A 108 17.02 12.61 5.54
CA VAL A 108 16.15 12.26 4.42
C VAL A 108 14.76 11.99 4.96
N LEU A 109 13.76 12.64 4.36
CA LEU A 109 12.35 12.42 4.65
C LEU A 109 11.67 11.89 3.39
N ILE A 110 10.88 10.83 3.52
CA ILE A 110 10.12 10.24 2.40
C ILE A 110 8.64 10.19 2.77
N TYR A 111 7.77 10.63 1.84
CA TYR A 111 6.33 10.68 2.01
C TYR A 111 5.64 9.76 1.00
N LEU A 112 4.79 8.83 1.47
CA LEU A 112 4.06 7.92 0.60
C LEU A 112 2.55 8.02 0.82
N HIS A 113 1.82 8.09 -0.29
CA HIS A 113 0.36 8.17 -0.34
C HIS A 113 -0.25 6.80 -0.65
N ASN A 114 -1.45 6.54 -0.10
CA ASN A 114 -2.26 5.37 -0.44
C ASN A 114 -1.49 4.04 -0.39
N VAL A 115 -0.65 3.89 0.62
CA VAL A 115 0.25 2.73 0.75
C VAL A 115 -0.54 1.43 0.90
N ASN A 116 -1.74 1.48 1.51
CA ASN A 116 -2.61 0.32 1.75
C ASN A 116 -1.89 -0.87 2.42
N TYR A 117 -0.86 -0.60 3.19
CA TYR A 117 -0.01 -1.60 3.82
C TYR A 117 0.69 -2.53 2.81
N ASP A 118 0.96 -2.04 1.59
CA ASP A 118 1.70 -2.79 0.57
C ASP A 118 3.15 -2.96 1.00
N GLU A 119 3.53 -4.20 1.24
CA GLU A 119 4.88 -4.56 1.70
C GLU A 119 5.96 -4.13 0.69
N ASN A 120 5.67 -4.17 -0.61
CA ASN A 120 6.64 -3.78 -1.64
C ASN A 120 6.88 -2.28 -1.64
N LEU A 121 5.84 -1.46 -1.44
CA LEU A 121 5.98 0.00 -1.32
C LEU A 121 6.78 0.36 -0.07
N ILE A 122 6.51 -0.31 1.06
CA ILE A 122 7.22 -0.10 2.32
C ILE A 122 8.69 -0.48 2.16
N ILE A 123 9.00 -1.66 1.61
CA ILE A 123 10.38 -2.09 1.34
C ILE A 123 11.08 -1.11 0.41
N SER A 124 10.41 -0.65 -0.66
CA SER A 124 10.97 0.30 -1.62
C SER A 124 11.35 1.63 -0.96
N ALA A 125 10.52 2.16 -0.06
CA ALA A 125 10.81 3.39 0.67
C ALA A 125 12.10 3.29 1.49
N PHE A 126 12.26 2.20 2.26
CA PHE A 126 13.48 1.96 3.04
C PHE A 126 14.72 1.78 2.15
N ARG A 127 14.58 1.05 1.02
CA ARG A 127 15.69 0.86 0.08
C ARG A 127 16.12 2.15 -0.59
N ILE A 128 15.18 2.99 -1.00
CA ILE A 128 15.47 4.29 -1.60
C ILE A 128 16.18 5.18 -0.57
N MET A 129 15.67 5.25 0.65
CA MET A 129 16.31 5.98 1.74
C MET A 129 17.75 5.49 1.97
N GLU A 130 17.98 4.18 2.02
CA GLU A 130 19.31 3.56 2.16
C GLU A 130 20.27 4.02 1.05
N VAL A 131 19.82 3.99 -0.21
CA VAL A 131 20.60 4.42 -1.37
C VAL A 131 20.97 5.90 -1.27
N ILE A 132 20.00 6.76 -0.95
CA ILE A 132 20.21 8.20 -0.83
C ILE A 132 21.22 8.49 0.29
N ILE A 133 21.04 7.91 1.47
CA ILE A 133 21.94 8.10 2.61
C ILE A 133 23.36 7.62 2.27
N SER A 134 23.49 6.48 1.58
CA SER A 134 24.80 5.98 1.15
C SER A 134 25.52 6.93 0.20
N LYS A 135 24.78 7.62 -0.67
CA LYS A 135 25.34 8.61 -1.62
C LYS A 135 25.69 9.92 -0.95
N ILE A 136 24.88 10.38 0.00
CA ILE A 136 25.19 11.57 0.79
C ILE A 136 26.49 11.36 1.58
N ASN A 137 26.62 10.26 2.30
CA ASN A 137 27.81 9.92 3.07
C ASN A 137 29.07 9.77 2.21
N LEU A 138 28.95 9.32 0.96
CA LEU A 138 30.06 9.27 0.00
C LEU A 138 30.43 10.65 -0.54
N SER A 139 29.48 11.60 -0.56
CA SER A 139 29.71 12.97 -1.05
C SER A 139 30.39 13.87 0.00
N GLU A 140 30.30 13.54 1.28
CA GLU A 140 31.10 14.22 2.33
C GLU A 140 32.60 14.08 2.12
N VAL A 141 33.02 13.12 1.27
CA VAL A 141 34.43 12.91 0.89
C VAL A 141 34.82 13.76 -0.33
N GLY A 142 33.93 14.56 -0.95
CA GLY A 142 34.37 15.45 -2.04
C GLY A 142 33.40 16.03 -3.05
N SER A 143 32.09 15.91 -2.94
CA SER A 143 31.21 16.69 -3.83
C SER A 143 29.77 16.82 -3.27
N ASN A 144 29.30 18.04 -3.14
CA ASN A 144 27.88 18.33 -2.89
C ASN A 144 27.02 17.72 -4.01
N ILE A 145 26.01 16.91 -3.63
CA ILE A 145 24.96 16.53 -4.57
C ILE A 145 24.22 17.84 -4.89
N SER A 146 24.27 18.29 -6.14
CA SER A 146 23.55 19.50 -6.53
C SER A 146 22.04 19.22 -6.44
N GLU A 147 21.28 20.26 -6.11
CA GLU A 147 19.83 20.24 -6.04
C GLU A 147 19.21 19.70 -7.35
N GLU A 148 19.82 20.04 -8.51
CA GLU A 148 19.45 19.55 -9.83
C GLU A 148 19.56 18.01 -9.97
N LYS A 149 20.64 17.40 -9.41
CA LYS A 149 20.81 15.94 -9.43
C LYS A 149 19.79 15.23 -8.54
N LEU A 150 19.45 15.87 -7.43
CA LEU A 150 18.43 15.35 -6.53
C LEU A 150 17.04 15.38 -7.17
N GLU A 151 16.71 16.50 -7.82
CA GLU A 151 15.45 16.64 -8.54
C GLU A 151 15.36 15.65 -9.72
N ALA A 152 16.45 15.39 -10.43
CA ALA A 152 16.51 14.35 -11.45
C ALA A 152 16.21 12.95 -10.88
N VAL A 153 16.78 12.59 -9.73
CA VAL A 153 16.50 11.31 -9.07
C VAL A 153 15.05 11.21 -8.63
N LYS A 154 14.46 12.30 -8.07
CA LYS A 154 13.04 12.34 -7.73
C LYS A 154 12.16 12.07 -8.94
N ASN A 155 12.44 12.74 -10.06
CA ASN A 155 11.66 12.61 -11.28
C ASN A 155 11.76 11.19 -11.87
N GLU A 156 12.95 10.59 -11.93
CA GLU A 156 13.15 9.20 -12.37
C GLU A 156 12.37 8.21 -11.49
N LEU A 157 12.35 8.43 -10.17
CA LEU A 157 11.58 7.60 -9.25
C LEU A 157 10.08 7.75 -9.45
N LEU A 158 9.59 8.96 -9.64
CA LEU A 158 8.17 9.22 -9.93
C LEU A 158 7.74 8.54 -11.23
N GLU A 159 8.52 8.65 -12.31
CA GLU A 159 8.27 7.98 -13.58
C GLU A 159 8.23 6.45 -13.40
N PHE A 160 9.21 5.89 -12.68
CA PHE A 160 9.25 4.46 -12.38
C PHE A 160 7.99 3.97 -11.66
N PHE A 161 7.50 4.72 -10.66
CA PHE A 161 6.28 4.31 -9.93
C PHE A 161 5.03 4.43 -10.79
N ILE A 162 4.91 5.48 -11.62
CA ILE A 162 3.79 5.63 -12.56
C ILE A 162 3.79 4.45 -13.55
N GLU A 163 4.93 4.08 -14.10
CA GLU A 163 5.04 2.99 -15.05
C GLU A 163 4.78 1.62 -14.40
N LYS A 164 5.28 1.41 -13.19
CA LYS A 164 4.98 0.21 -12.38
C LYS A 164 3.48 0.06 -12.15
N ASP A 165 2.78 1.12 -11.73
CA ASP A 165 1.34 1.07 -11.47
C ASP A 165 0.54 0.79 -12.75
N LYS A 166 0.97 1.35 -13.89
CA LYS A 166 0.40 1.05 -15.21
C LYS A 166 0.57 -0.43 -15.56
N LEU A 167 1.78 -0.97 -15.42
CA LEU A 167 2.06 -2.39 -15.67
C LEU A 167 1.22 -3.32 -14.80
N ILE A 168 1.05 -3.01 -13.52
CA ILE A 168 0.19 -3.78 -12.60
C ILE A 168 -1.26 -3.74 -13.06
N LYS A 169 -1.76 -2.58 -13.47
CA LYS A 169 -3.12 -2.43 -14.01
C LYS A 169 -3.31 -3.27 -15.27
N ASP A 170 -2.40 -3.16 -16.23
CA ASP A 170 -2.43 -3.92 -17.49
C ASP A 170 -2.38 -5.44 -17.22
N ALA A 171 -1.54 -5.88 -16.29
CA ALA A 171 -1.47 -7.28 -15.89
C ALA A 171 -2.79 -7.77 -15.26
N ASN A 172 -3.43 -6.98 -14.41
CA ASN A 172 -4.73 -7.33 -13.83
C ASN A 172 -5.85 -7.40 -14.87
N GLU A 173 -5.84 -6.51 -15.86
CA GLU A 173 -6.78 -6.57 -16.98
C GLU A 173 -6.59 -7.85 -17.80
N ILE A 174 -5.34 -8.24 -18.12
CA ILE A 174 -5.02 -9.50 -18.80
C ILE A 174 -5.50 -10.71 -18.00
N ILE A 175 -5.24 -10.74 -16.69
CA ILE A 175 -5.69 -11.82 -15.79
C ILE A 175 -7.23 -11.92 -15.80
N SER A 176 -7.92 -10.79 -15.77
CA SER A 176 -9.38 -10.73 -15.85
C SER A 176 -9.91 -11.31 -17.15
N LEU A 177 -9.30 -10.94 -18.28
CA LEU A 177 -9.64 -11.47 -19.61
C LEU A 177 -9.39 -12.99 -19.71
N ILE A 178 -8.28 -13.48 -19.17
CA ILE A 178 -7.94 -14.91 -19.15
C ILE A 178 -8.99 -15.66 -18.32
N LYS A 179 -9.31 -15.18 -17.12
CA LYS A 179 -10.32 -15.79 -16.25
C LYS A 179 -11.69 -15.86 -16.96
N LYS A 180 -12.13 -14.76 -17.56
CA LYS A 180 -13.40 -14.69 -18.30
C LYS A 180 -13.44 -15.68 -19.48
N ASN A 181 -12.35 -15.79 -20.22
CA ASN A 181 -12.26 -16.70 -21.36
C ASN A 181 -12.19 -18.17 -20.92
N LEU A 182 -11.48 -18.47 -19.81
CA LEU A 182 -11.40 -19.81 -19.23
C LEU A 182 -12.76 -20.27 -18.74
N ILE A 183 -13.48 -19.44 -17.96
CA ILE A 183 -14.84 -19.73 -17.49
C ILE A 183 -15.75 -20.03 -18.66
N LYS A 184 -15.76 -19.16 -19.70
CA LYS A 184 -16.58 -19.40 -20.91
C LYS A 184 -16.27 -20.69 -21.63
N LYS A 185 -14.99 -21.13 -21.63
CA LYS A 185 -14.60 -22.44 -22.21
C LYS A 185 -15.07 -23.60 -21.35
N LEU A 186 -14.92 -23.49 -20.01
CA LEU A 186 -15.41 -24.51 -19.08
C LEU A 186 -16.92 -24.69 -19.16
N ASP A 187 -17.69 -23.59 -19.23
CA ASP A 187 -19.14 -23.63 -19.38
C ASP A 187 -19.61 -24.30 -20.67
N ARG A 188 -18.77 -24.27 -21.71
CA ARG A 188 -19.03 -24.93 -23.01
C ARG A 188 -18.64 -26.41 -23.02
N MET A 189 -17.88 -26.87 -22.02
CA MET A 189 -17.49 -28.28 -21.92
C MET A 189 -18.68 -29.10 -21.47
N LYS A 190 -19.27 -29.84 -22.42
CA LYS A 190 -20.37 -30.77 -22.14
C LYS A 190 -19.75 -32.14 -21.82
N PHE A 191 -20.14 -32.69 -20.69
CA PHE A 191 -19.76 -34.07 -20.31
C PHE A 191 -21.01 -35.00 -20.39
N PRO A 192 -21.44 -35.36 -21.62
CA PRO A 192 -22.70 -36.08 -21.80
C PRO A 192 -22.70 -37.47 -21.08
N THR A 193 -21.54 -38.08 -20.99
CA THR A 193 -21.39 -39.39 -20.30
C THR A 193 -21.55 -39.28 -18.78
N MET A 194 -21.05 -38.19 -18.18
CA MET A 194 -21.24 -37.94 -16.75
C MET A 194 -22.70 -37.55 -16.45
N ALA A 195 -23.32 -36.77 -17.29
CA ALA A 195 -24.76 -36.41 -17.13
C ALA A 195 -25.70 -37.62 -17.18
N SER A 196 -25.30 -38.67 -17.90
CA SER A 196 -26.08 -39.93 -17.97
C SER A 196 -25.86 -40.85 -16.76
N LEU A 197 -24.71 -40.70 -16.07
CA LEU A 197 -24.35 -41.51 -14.88
C LEU A 197 -24.95 -40.92 -13.58
N VAL A 198 -25.19 -39.62 -13.56
CA VAL A 198 -25.78 -38.90 -12.40
C VAL A 198 -27.25 -38.68 -12.64
N ASN A 199 -28.07 -39.74 -12.55
CA ASN A 199 -29.51 -39.68 -12.41
C ASN A 199 -29.88 -39.14 -11.01
N VAL A 200 -29.35 -38.00 -10.64
CA VAL A 200 -29.87 -37.24 -9.49
C VAL A 200 -30.95 -36.34 -10.05
N SER A 201 -32.18 -36.66 -9.70
CA SER A 201 -33.30 -35.74 -9.81
C SER A 201 -33.00 -34.52 -8.96
N ILE A 202 -32.27 -33.56 -9.51
CA ILE A 202 -32.16 -32.22 -8.94
C ILE A 202 -33.57 -31.67 -9.15
N SER A 203 -34.39 -31.78 -8.10
CA SER A 203 -35.64 -31.00 -8.01
C SER A 203 -35.22 -29.56 -8.27
N ASN A 204 -35.64 -29.01 -9.42
CA ASN A 204 -35.46 -27.62 -9.80
C ASN A 204 -36.13 -26.73 -8.75
N THR A 205 -35.41 -26.38 -7.69
CA THR A 205 -35.73 -25.24 -6.81
C THR A 205 -34.99 -23.99 -7.26
N GLY A 206 -34.49 -23.99 -8.50
CA GLY A 206 -33.89 -22.82 -9.14
C GLY A 206 -35.02 -21.84 -9.49
N GLY A 207 -35.01 -20.66 -8.90
CA GLY A 207 -35.93 -19.60 -9.27
C GLY A 207 -35.76 -19.22 -10.75
N GLU A 208 -36.89 -18.90 -11.42
CA GLU A 208 -36.92 -18.52 -12.85
C GLU A 208 -36.16 -17.23 -13.20
N HIS A 209 -35.66 -16.51 -12.18
CA HIS A 209 -35.07 -15.18 -12.35
C HIS A 209 -33.64 -15.14 -11.81
N VAL A 210 -32.67 -15.06 -12.72
CA VAL A 210 -31.23 -15.06 -12.40
C VAL A 210 -30.66 -13.65 -12.52
N CYS A 211 -29.81 -13.27 -11.57
CA CYS A 211 -29.08 -12.02 -11.64
C CYS A 211 -27.92 -12.12 -12.63
N GLU A 212 -27.88 -11.22 -13.62
CA GLU A 212 -26.85 -11.20 -14.67
C GLU A 212 -25.47 -10.77 -14.16
N ILE A 213 -25.40 -10.18 -12.94
CA ILE A 213 -24.16 -9.66 -12.36
C ILE A 213 -23.46 -10.72 -11.51
N CYS A 214 -24.20 -11.42 -10.62
CA CYS A 214 -23.63 -12.41 -9.70
C CYS A 214 -24.12 -13.85 -9.91
N ALA A 215 -25.03 -14.09 -10.88
CA ALA A 215 -25.65 -15.38 -11.18
C ALA A 215 -26.54 -15.99 -10.08
N ASP A 216 -26.89 -15.24 -9.05
CA ASP A 216 -27.83 -15.68 -8.03
C ASP A 216 -29.27 -15.83 -8.60
N SER A 217 -29.97 -16.90 -8.18
CA SER A 217 -31.33 -17.24 -8.63
C SER A 217 -32.40 -16.78 -7.63
N PHE A 218 -33.51 -16.23 -8.13
CA PHE A 218 -34.59 -15.68 -7.33
C PHE A 218 -35.96 -16.24 -7.75
N ALA A 219 -36.80 -16.46 -6.77
CA ALA A 219 -38.16 -17.01 -6.98
C ALA A 219 -39.11 -16.02 -7.66
N SER A 220 -38.78 -14.72 -7.78
CA SER A 220 -39.64 -13.72 -8.42
C SER A 220 -38.82 -12.55 -9.01
N LYS A 221 -39.42 -11.88 -10.02
CA LYS A 221 -38.86 -10.64 -10.60
C LYS A 221 -38.67 -9.53 -9.56
N SER A 222 -39.55 -9.46 -8.57
CA SER A 222 -39.47 -8.45 -7.51
C SER A 222 -38.28 -8.69 -6.60
N ALA A 223 -37.99 -9.94 -6.22
CA ALA A 223 -36.83 -10.33 -5.44
C ALA A 223 -35.50 -10.04 -6.19
N LEU A 224 -35.46 -10.37 -7.50
CA LEU A 224 -34.36 -10.04 -8.37
C LEU A 224 -34.17 -8.52 -8.51
N GLY A 225 -35.23 -7.75 -8.64
CA GLY A 225 -35.17 -6.29 -8.74
C GLY A 225 -34.64 -5.63 -7.48
N SER A 226 -35.02 -6.14 -6.31
CA SER A 226 -34.49 -5.68 -5.02
C SER A 226 -33.02 -6.03 -4.84
N HIS A 227 -32.58 -7.20 -5.32
CA HIS A 227 -31.22 -7.64 -5.31
C HIS A 227 -30.32 -6.81 -6.26
N LYS A 228 -30.79 -6.51 -7.50
CA LYS A 228 -30.02 -5.68 -8.47
C LYS A 228 -29.70 -4.29 -7.94
N LYS A 229 -30.53 -3.72 -7.04
CA LYS A 229 -30.26 -2.43 -6.40
C LYS A 229 -29.01 -2.45 -5.49
N LYS A 230 -28.62 -3.59 -4.98
CA LYS A 230 -27.40 -3.72 -4.16
C LYS A 230 -26.12 -3.57 -4.99
N HIS A 231 -26.13 -4.01 -6.25
CA HIS A 231 -24.99 -3.86 -7.17
C HIS A 231 -24.80 -2.42 -7.69
N ASN A 232 -25.84 -1.57 -7.58
CA ASN A 232 -25.76 -0.17 -8.04
C ASN A 232 -25.29 0.79 -6.93
N ASN A 233 -25.07 0.29 -5.70
CA ASN A 233 -24.69 1.09 -4.52
C ASN A 233 -23.25 0.76 -4.05
N GLU A 234 -22.48 -0.03 -4.80
CA GLU A 234 -21.05 -0.28 -4.67
C GLU A 234 -20.27 0.39 -5.82
#